data_0a808eca40b0741891e986d25df6850b
#
_entry.id   0a808eca40b0741891e986d25df6850b
#
_cell.length_a   1.000
_cell.length_b   1.000
_cell.length_c   1.000
_cell.angle_alpha   90.00
_cell.angle_beta   90.00
_cell.angle_gamma   90.00
#
_symmetry.space_group_name_H-M   'P 1'
#
loop_
_entity.id
_entity.type
_entity.pdbx_description
1 polymer ?
#
loop_
_entity_poly.entity_id
_entity_poly.type
_entity_poly.pdbx_seq_one_letter_code
_entity_poly.pdbx_strand_id
1 'polypeptide(L)'
;MRPTAIIAAIAGLVAGVVAALVTVAIASSNGAFDGSTTVITAGAATVAPVDVTTSRSDFDSGAIYRARIRGVVTITSVFPDGEAGGSGFVVSDDGLILTNAHVVTNSADQSVQASDVKPADHVFVRFQNGDQIPASIVGYDLFADVAVLRVSAASEKLKPVPLGNSSQVRVGESVAAIGSPFLEAGSLSVGVVSAINRSLSSGTGFAIPGAIQTDAAINHGNSGGPLFNAAGEVIGINAQIQTTSGGGEGVGFAVPIDLARHSMQQLVEHGKASYGWLGVRLSTVTPAIADRFGLSVKHGALLVEVTPGGPADDAGLKVGGDLEQFQDTSIRPDGDIITAVNGHAVLG
;
A
#
# COMPACT_ATOMS: atom_id res chain seq x y z
N MET A 1 44.46 -11.20 -3.71
CA MET A 1 44.19 -10.07 -4.60
C MET A 1 45.44 -9.79 -5.42
N ARG A 2 45.37 -9.77 -6.72
CA ARG A 2 46.55 -9.56 -7.59
C ARG A 2 46.96 -8.09 -7.50
N PRO A 3 48.24 -7.76 -7.37
CA PRO A 3 48.73 -6.37 -7.23
C PRO A 3 48.37 -5.44 -8.39
N THR A 4 48.08 -5.98 -9.55
CA THR A 4 47.66 -5.25 -10.74
C THR A 4 46.31 -4.54 -10.61
N ALA A 5 45.36 -5.04 -9.79
CA ALA A 5 44.06 -4.41 -9.59
C ALA A 5 44.15 -3.16 -8.70
N ILE A 6 45.07 -3.14 -7.75
CA ILE A 6 45.28 -2.00 -6.86
C ILE A 6 45.96 -0.84 -7.61
N ILE A 7 46.92 -1.14 -8.49
CA ILE A 7 47.61 -0.14 -9.29
C ILE A 7 46.64 0.53 -10.29
N ALA A 8 45.72 -0.23 -10.89
CA ALA A 8 44.73 0.32 -11.80
C ALA A 8 43.72 1.24 -11.11
N ALA A 9 43.32 0.91 -9.87
CA ALA A 9 42.40 1.75 -9.08
C ALA A 9 43.04 3.07 -8.64
N ILE A 10 44.32 3.05 -8.24
CA ILE A 10 45.06 4.25 -7.84
C ILE A 10 45.35 5.14 -9.08
N ALA A 11 45.69 4.54 -10.21
CA ALA A 11 45.92 5.29 -11.45
C ALA A 11 44.66 5.97 -11.97
N GLY A 12 43.50 5.33 -11.86
CA GLY A 12 42.20 5.92 -12.22
C GLY A 12 41.82 7.12 -11.35
N LEU A 13 42.09 7.04 -10.05
CA LEU A 13 41.77 8.12 -9.10
C LEU A 13 42.67 9.35 -9.28
N VAL A 14 43.97 9.12 -9.54
CA VAL A 14 44.93 10.19 -9.83
C VAL A 14 44.62 10.85 -11.18
N ALA A 15 44.25 10.08 -12.21
CA ALA A 15 43.90 10.63 -13.52
C ALA A 15 42.62 11.50 -13.45
N GLY A 16 41.62 11.10 -12.64
CA GLY A 16 40.38 11.88 -12.40
C GLY A 16 40.65 13.22 -11.73
N VAL A 17 41.49 13.25 -10.71
CA VAL A 17 41.87 14.48 -10.00
C VAL A 17 42.69 15.41 -10.88
N VAL A 18 43.64 14.89 -11.66
CA VAL A 18 44.46 15.68 -12.62
C VAL A 18 43.60 16.26 -13.74
N ALA A 19 42.62 15.50 -14.27
CA ALA A 19 41.71 16.00 -15.29
C ALA A 19 40.82 17.15 -14.74
N ALA A 20 40.32 17.04 -13.50
CA ALA A 20 39.53 18.09 -12.86
C ALA A 20 40.39 19.36 -12.64
N LEU A 21 41.61 19.24 -12.15
CA LEU A 21 42.51 20.37 -11.94
C LEU A 21 42.92 21.06 -13.26
N VAL A 22 43.14 20.30 -14.34
CA VAL A 22 43.42 20.87 -15.66
C VAL A 22 42.21 21.60 -16.22
N THR A 23 40.99 21.08 -16.03
CA THR A 23 39.75 21.76 -16.47
C THR A 23 39.56 23.08 -15.76
N VAL A 24 39.78 23.12 -14.43
CA VAL A 24 39.72 24.36 -13.64
C VAL A 24 40.79 25.35 -14.06
N ALA A 25 42.03 24.92 -14.33
CA ALA A 25 43.12 25.78 -14.77
C ALA A 25 42.85 26.39 -16.17
N ILE A 26 42.30 25.62 -17.12
CA ILE A 26 41.91 26.12 -18.43
C ILE A 26 40.75 27.10 -18.35
N ALA A 27 39.77 26.85 -17.52
CA ALA A 27 38.62 27.75 -17.32
C ALA A 27 39.06 29.10 -16.73
N SER A 28 39.98 29.09 -15.75
CA SER A 28 40.51 30.32 -15.14
C SER A 28 41.41 31.11 -16.09
N SER A 29 42.18 30.45 -16.98
CA SER A 29 43.02 31.13 -17.96
C SER A 29 42.25 31.82 -19.10
N ASN A 30 41.00 31.38 -19.35
CA ASN A 30 40.15 31.93 -20.40
C ASN A 30 39.15 33.00 -19.89
N GLY A 31 39.30 33.49 -18.65
CA GLY A 31 38.41 34.53 -18.10
C GLY A 31 36.98 34.10 -17.89
N ALA A 32 36.69 32.82 -17.78
CA ALA A 32 35.36 32.27 -17.61
C ALA A 32 34.80 32.50 -16.18
N PHE A 33 35.67 32.94 -15.26
CA PHE A 33 35.28 33.28 -13.86
C PHE A 33 35.83 34.67 -13.51
N ASP A 34 34.96 35.65 -13.63
CA ASP A 34 35.23 37.00 -13.13
C ASP A 34 34.60 37.10 -11.70
N GLY A 35 35.45 37.25 -10.71
CA GLY A 35 35.07 37.52 -9.35
C GLY A 35 35.23 36.39 -8.35
N SER A 36 35.78 36.68 -7.23
CA SER A 36 36.07 35.90 -6.01
C SER A 36 35.48 34.47 -5.97
N THR A 37 36.37 33.48 -6.25
CA THR A 37 36.04 32.07 -6.08
C THR A 37 35.88 31.78 -4.58
N THR A 38 34.63 31.66 -4.10
CA THR A 38 34.36 31.10 -2.79
C THR A 38 34.57 29.61 -2.88
N VAL A 39 35.73 29.10 -2.44
CA VAL A 39 35.94 27.66 -2.27
C VAL A 39 35.07 27.21 -1.12
N ILE A 40 33.91 26.65 -1.43
CA ILE A 40 33.12 25.91 -0.47
C ILE A 40 33.86 24.59 -0.23
N THR A 41 34.71 24.58 0.80
CA THR A 41 35.22 23.31 1.32
C THR A 41 34.01 22.63 2.00
N ALA A 42 33.37 21.70 1.29
CA ALA A 42 32.47 20.77 1.92
C ALA A 42 33.28 20.01 2.96
N GLY A 43 33.15 20.37 4.24
CA GLY A 43 33.66 19.58 5.33
C GLY A 43 33.08 18.19 5.13
N ALA A 44 33.93 17.17 5.00
CA ALA A 44 33.49 15.79 5.00
C ALA A 44 32.75 15.58 6.32
N ALA A 45 31.41 15.62 6.27
CA ALA A 45 30.61 15.13 7.36
C ALA A 45 31.00 13.65 7.51
N THR A 46 31.75 13.35 8.56
CA THR A 46 31.96 11.97 8.98
C THR A 46 30.60 11.45 9.42
N VAL A 47 29.89 10.82 8.47
CA VAL A 47 28.71 10.04 8.81
C VAL A 47 29.24 8.91 9.69
N ALA A 48 28.93 8.96 10.99
CA ALA A 48 29.22 7.87 11.89
C ALA A 48 28.65 6.59 11.29
N PRO A 49 29.41 5.49 11.22
CA PRO A 49 28.87 4.24 10.75
C PRO A 49 27.67 3.88 11.63
N VAL A 50 26.51 3.72 11.01
CA VAL A 50 25.34 3.13 11.69
C VAL A 50 25.73 1.69 11.95
N ASP A 51 25.86 1.31 13.24
CA ASP A 51 25.97 -0.10 13.62
C ASP A 51 24.65 -0.78 13.24
N VAL A 52 24.62 -1.30 12.03
CA VAL A 52 23.60 -2.25 11.59
C VAL A 52 23.96 -3.56 12.28
N THR A 53 23.51 -3.72 13.54
CA THR A 53 23.45 -5.05 14.13
C THR A 53 22.50 -5.85 13.24
N THR A 54 23.08 -6.68 12.38
CA THR A 54 22.35 -7.69 11.63
C THR A 54 21.85 -8.73 12.64
N SER A 55 20.72 -8.43 13.30
CA SER A 55 19.88 -9.49 13.79
C SER A 55 19.51 -10.26 12.54
N ARG A 56 20.06 -11.46 12.35
CA ARG A 56 19.48 -12.44 11.44
C ARG A 56 18.03 -12.53 11.90
N SER A 57 17.13 -11.89 11.17
CA SER A 57 15.72 -12.13 11.36
C SER A 57 15.53 -13.61 11.07
N ASP A 58 15.02 -14.37 12.06
CA ASP A 58 14.63 -15.77 11.88
C ASP A 58 13.43 -15.90 10.93
N PHE A 59 13.43 -15.12 9.83
CA PHE A 59 12.38 -15.17 8.82
C PHE A 59 12.57 -16.42 7.96
N ASP A 60 11.85 -17.48 8.33
CA ASP A 60 11.75 -18.71 7.55
C ASP A 60 10.43 -18.73 6.76
N SER A 61 10.49 -18.20 5.53
CA SER A 61 9.33 -18.20 4.62
C SER A 61 8.82 -19.59 4.30
N GLY A 62 9.70 -20.59 4.26
CA GLY A 62 9.32 -21.99 4.08
C GLY A 62 8.54 -22.55 5.27
N ALA A 63 8.93 -22.20 6.50
CA ALA A 63 8.18 -22.59 7.70
C ALA A 63 6.81 -21.90 7.73
N ILE A 64 6.74 -20.61 7.41
CA ILE A 64 5.47 -19.85 7.29
C ILE A 64 4.56 -20.53 6.27
N TYR A 65 5.09 -20.84 5.09
CA TYR A 65 4.33 -21.51 4.03
C TYR A 65 3.75 -22.84 4.54
N ARG A 66 4.58 -23.74 5.06
CA ARG A 66 4.12 -25.06 5.57
C ARG A 66 3.07 -24.92 6.68
N ALA A 67 3.19 -23.92 7.52
CA ALA A 67 2.27 -23.71 8.64
C ALA A 67 0.94 -23.11 8.21
N ARG A 68 0.92 -22.27 7.16
CA ARG A 68 -0.22 -21.41 6.82
C ARG A 68 -0.93 -21.77 5.52
N ILE A 69 -0.28 -22.48 4.61
CA ILE A 69 -0.84 -22.80 3.28
C ILE A 69 -2.22 -23.47 3.33
N ARG A 70 -2.47 -24.31 4.35
CA ARG A 70 -3.77 -25.00 4.50
C ARG A 70 -4.94 -24.06 4.84
N GLY A 71 -4.64 -22.83 5.28
CA GLY A 71 -5.62 -21.79 5.52
C GLY A 71 -5.79 -20.82 4.34
N VAL A 72 -4.98 -20.96 3.29
CA VAL A 72 -5.09 -20.16 2.06
C VAL A 72 -5.87 -20.92 1.01
N VAL A 73 -6.77 -20.25 0.33
CA VAL A 73 -7.71 -20.86 -0.62
C VAL A 73 -7.67 -20.14 -1.97
N THR A 74 -8.03 -20.85 -3.02
CA THR A 74 -8.30 -20.29 -4.34
C THR A 74 -9.78 -19.95 -4.44
N ILE A 75 -10.11 -18.80 -5.00
CA ILE A 75 -11.48 -18.34 -5.23
C ILE A 75 -11.73 -18.27 -6.73
N THR A 76 -12.84 -18.83 -7.17
CA THR A 76 -13.36 -18.68 -8.53
C THR A 76 -14.73 -18.04 -8.44
N SER A 77 -14.89 -16.89 -9.09
CA SER A 77 -16.13 -16.11 -9.16
C SER A 77 -16.68 -16.19 -10.58
N VAL A 78 -17.95 -16.57 -10.72
CA VAL A 78 -18.64 -16.73 -11.99
C VAL A 78 -19.60 -15.57 -12.19
N PHE A 79 -19.46 -14.89 -13.31
CA PHE A 79 -20.29 -13.77 -13.75
C PHE A 79 -21.02 -14.15 -15.06
N PRO A 80 -22.05 -13.41 -15.47
CA PRO A 80 -22.76 -13.69 -16.73
C PRO A 80 -21.88 -13.72 -17.99
N ASP A 81 -20.79 -12.97 -17.96
CA ASP A 81 -19.86 -12.69 -19.06
C ASP A 81 -18.50 -13.38 -18.93
N GLY A 82 -18.27 -14.15 -17.85
CA GLY A 82 -17.02 -14.88 -17.65
C GLY A 82 -16.73 -15.28 -16.22
N GLU A 83 -15.48 -15.67 -16.00
CA GLU A 83 -14.98 -16.06 -14.68
C GLU A 83 -13.82 -15.15 -14.26
N ALA A 84 -13.74 -14.87 -12.97
CA ALA A 84 -12.60 -14.23 -12.33
C ALA A 84 -12.01 -15.14 -11.26
N GLY A 85 -10.72 -15.02 -11.05
CA GLY A 85 -10.00 -15.82 -10.06
C GLY A 85 -9.18 -14.97 -9.11
N GLY A 86 -9.02 -15.46 -7.90
CA GLY A 86 -8.20 -14.84 -6.87
C GLY A 86 -7.88 -15.80 -5.73
N SER A 87 -7.39 -15.24 -4.66
CA SER A 87 -7.08 -15.96 -3.43
C SER A 87 -7.96 -15.47 -2.28
N GLY A 88 -7.97 -16.23 -1.21
CA GLY A 88 -8.54 -15.87 0.07
C GLY A 88 -7.87 -16.63 1.19
N PHE A 89 -8.27 -16.35 2.41
CA PHE A 89 -7.78 -17.09 3.56
C PHE A 89 -8.87 -17.24 4.63
N VAL A 90 -8.87 -18.40 5.26
CA VAL A 90 -9.80 -18.76 6.33
C VAL A 90 -9.45 -17.96 7.59
N VAL A 91 -10.44 -17.31 8.19
CA VAL A 91 -10.26 -16.48 9.40
C VAL A 91 -11.00 -17.03 10.62
N SER A 92 -11.89 -18.01 10.42
CA SER A 92 -12.63 -18.63 11.53
C SER A 92 -12.94 -20.11 11.27
N ASP A 93 -13.13 -20.86 12.35
CA ASP A 93 -13.52 -22.29 12.29
C ASP A 93 -14.97 -22.49 11.82
N ASP A 94 -15.80 -21.45 11.81
CA ASP A 94 -17.19 -21.47 11.33
C ASP A 94 -17.33 -21.13 9.84
N GLY A 95 -16.19 -21.00 9.12
CA GLY A 95 -16.17 -20.92 7.65
C GLY A 95 -16.08 -19.53 7.09
N LEU A 96 -15.69 -18.52 7.84
CA LEU A 96 -15.41 -17.20 7.29
C LEU A 96 -14.09 -17.18 6.54
N ILE A 97 -14.10 -16.54 5.38
CA ILE A 97 -12.94 -16.35 4.51
C ILE A 97 -12.88 -14.86 4.15
N LEU A 98 -11.70 -14.27 4.26
CA LEU A 98 -11.40 -12.94 3.76
C LEU A 98 -10.78 -13.01 2.36
N THR A 99 -11.14 -12.03 1.53
CA THR A 99 -10.58 -11.79 0.20
C THR A 99 -10.76 -10.31 -0.19
N ASN A 100 -10.35 -9.92 -1.39
CA ASN A 100 -10.68 -8.58 -1.93
C ASN A 100 -12.11 -8.53 -2.50
N ALA A 101 -12.72 -7.34 -2.48
CA ALA A 101 -14.03 -7.11 -3.08
C ALA A 101 -14.00 -7.34 -4.60
N HIS A 102 -12.96 -6.87 -5.28
CA HIS A 102 -12.80 -7.04 -6.72
C HIS A 102 -12.66 -8.51 -7.17
N VAL A 103 -12.33 -9.44 -6.27
CA VAL A 103 -12.29 -10.89 -6.58
C VAL A 103 -13.69 -11.47 -6.73
N VAL A 104 -14.68 -10.92 -6.03
CA VAL A 104 -16.05 -11.45 -5.96
C VAL A 104 -17.11 -10.49 -6.51
N THR A 105 -16.68 -9.39 -7.11
CA THR A 105 -17.53 -8.40 -7.77
C THR A 105 -16.93 -7.99 -9.12
N ASN A 106 -17.72 -7.34 -9.96
CA ASN A 106 -17.23 -6.77 -11.22
C ASN A 106 -16.52 -5.41 -11.06
N SER A 107 -16.12 -5.04 -9.84
CA SER A 107 -15.42 -3.76 -9.57
C SER A 107 -13.98 -3.72 -10.10
N ALA A 108 -13.43 -4.83 -10.56
CA ALA A 108 -12.14 -4.85 -11.27
C ALA A 108 -12.22 -4.14 -12.64
N ASP A 109 -13.39 -4.07 -13.25
CA ASP A 109 -13.63 -3.33 -14.48
C ASP A 109 -13.78 -1.83 -14.16
N GLN A 110 -12.79 -1.03 -14.56
CA GLN A 110 -12.76 0.42 -14.34
C GLN A 110 -13.87 1.19 -15.07
N SER A 111 -14.56 0.57 -16.03
CA SER A 111 -15.72 1.17 -16.69
C SER A 111 -16.99 1.11 -15.83
N VAL A 112 -17.02 0.27 -14.80
CA VAL A 112 -18.17 0.09 -13.92
C VAL A 112 -18.15 1.17 -12.83
N GLN A 113 -19.24 1.95 -12.75
CA GLN A 113 -19.40 2.92 -11.66
C GLN A 113 -19.64 2.18 -10.33
N ALA A 114 -19.22 2.77 -9.21
CA ALA A 114 -19.39 2.16 -7.88
C ALA A 114 -20.86 1.82 -7.56
N SER A 115 -21.83 2.60 -8.09
CA SER A 115 -23.27 2.34 -7.98
C SER A 115 -23.75 1.12 -8.76
N ASP A 116 -23.00 0.69 -9.76
CA ASP A 116 -23.37 -0.38 -10.69
C ASP A 116 -22.59 -1.67 -10.44
N VAL A 117 -21.75 -1.69 -9.39
CA VAL A 117 -21.00 -2.87 -8.99
C VAL A 117 -21.95 -3.98 -8.54
N LYS A 118 -21.76 -5.16 -9.11
CA LYS A 118 -22.54 -6.37 -8.84
C LYS A 118 -21.64 -7.48 -8.33
N PRO A 119 -22.12 -8.28 -7.37
CA PRO A 119 -21.42 -9.49 -6.96
C PRO A 119 -21.50 -10.58 -8.07
N ALA A 120 -20.59 -11.53 -7.98
CA ALA A 120 -20.63 -12.75 -8.80
C ALA A 120 -21.91 -13.55 -8.55
N ASP A 121 -22.43 -14.22 -9.60
CA ASP A 121 -23.59 -15.08 -9.49
C ASP A 121 -23.31 -16.33 -8.65
N HIS A 122 -22.08 -16.87 -8.81
CA HIS A 122 -21.60 -18.01 -8.03
C HIS A 122 -20.15 -17.79 -7.61
N VAL A 123 -19.82 -18.22 -6.38
CA VAL A 123 -18.45 -18.23 -5.87
C VAL A 123 -18.12 -19.64 -5.40
N PHE A 124 -16.95 -20.12 -5.82
CA PHE A 124 -16.41 -21.41 -5.40
C PHE A 124 -15.07 -21.19 -4.69
N VAL A 125 -14.85 -21.96 -3.64
CA VAL A 125 -13.62 -21.97 -2.87
C VAL A 125 -12.97 -23.32 -3.01
N ARG A 126 -11.72 -23.35 -3.49
CA ARG A 126 -10.91 -24.56 -3.60
C ARG A 126 -9.81 -24.55 -2.54
N PHE A 127 -9.76 -25.61 -1.77
CA PHE A 127 -8.79 -25.87 -0.72
C PHE A 127 -7.53 -26.58 -1.24
N GLN A 128 -6.49 -26.63 -0.43
CA GLN A 128 -5.20 -27.27 -0.78
C GLN A 128 -5.29 -28.78 -1.05
N ASN A 129 -6.30 -29.46 -0.51
CA ASN A 129 -6.57 -30.88 -0.79
C ASN A 129 -7.24 -31.13 -2.17
N GLY A 130 -7.57 -30.04 -2.90
CA GLY A 130 -8.24 -30.07 -4.18
C GLY A 130 -9.77 -30.00 -4.11
N ASP A 131 -10.37 -30.11 -2.93
CA ASP A 131 -11.82 -29.98 -2.76
C ASP A 131 -12.28 -28.57 -3.09
N GLN A 132 -13.33 -28.47 -3.90
CA GLN A 132 -13.97 -27.23 -4.32
C GLN A 132 -15.41 -27.23 -3.85
N ILE A 133 -15.76 -26.24 -3.05
CA ILE A 133 -17.12 -26.11 -2.48
C ILE A 133 -17.70 -24.73 -2.79
N PRO A 134 -19.04 -24.61 -2.89
CA PRO A 134 -19.67 -23.31 -3.05
C PRO A 134 -19.52 -22.46 -1.80
N ALA A 135 -19.38 -21.15 -2.01
CA ALA A 135 -19.34 -20.14 -0.97
C ALA A 135 -20.45 -19.12 -1.18
N SER A 136 -20.98 -18.58 -0.08
CA SER A 136 -21.86 -17.42 -0.12
C SER A 136 -21.09 -16.14 0.20
N ILE A 137 -21.42 -15.05 -0.49
CA ILE A 137 -20.91 -13.72 -0.18
C ILE A 137 -21.69 -13.21 1.01
N VAL A 138 -21.02 -13.00 2.17
CA VAL A 138 -21.63 -12.40 3.36
C VAL A 138 -21.84 -10.90 3.14
N GLY A 139 -20.84 -10.27 2.50
CA GLY A 139 -20.87 -8.89 2.09
C GLY A 139 -19.53 -8.47 1.52
N TYR A 140 -19.50 -7.26 0.96
CA TYR A 140 -18.27 -6.66 0.43
C TYR A 140 -18.23 -5.16 0.71
N ASP A 141 -17.03 -4.66 0.80
CA ASP A 141 -16.68 -3.26 1.06
C ASP A 141 -15.81 -2.74 -0.08
N LEU A 142 -16.40 -1.95 -0.95
CA LEU A 142 -15.72 -1.39 -2.11
C LEU A 142 -14.71 -0.30 -1.72
N PHE A 143 -14.90 0.38 -0.57
CA PHE A 143 -13.99 1.44 -0.13
C PHE A 143 -12.66 0.89 0.38
N ALA A 144 -12.72 -0.25 1.09
CA ALA A 144 -11.53 -0.94 1.59
C ALA A 144 -11.04 -2.06 0.66
N ASP A 145 -11.78 -2.37 -0.41
CA ASP A 145 -11.56 -3.54 -1.28
C ASP A 145 -11.47 -4.85 -0.49
N VAL A 146 -12.45 -5.09 0.38
CA VAL A 146 -12.54 -6.27 1.25
C VAL A 146 -13.86 -7.00 1.01
N ALA A 147 -13.84 -8.31 0.96
CA ALA A 147 -15.03 -9.14 0.96
C ALA A 147 -14.93 -10.27 1.99
N VAL A 148 -16.08 -10.67 2.51
CA VAL A 148 -16.25 -11.79 3.41
C VAL A 148 -17.09 -12.85 2.72
N LEU A 149 -16.55 -14.06 2.66
CA LEU A 149 -17.25 -15.24 2.19
C LEU A 149 -17.55 -16.18 3.35
N ARG A 150 -18.54 -17.03 3.16
CA ARG A 150 -18.86 -18.12 4.07
C ARG A 150 -18.97 -19.42 3.32
N VAL A 151 -18.25 -20.43 3.82
CA VAL A 151 -18.34 -21.83 3.35
C VAL A 151 -18.97 -22.68 4.45
N SER A 152 -19.54 -23.84 4.07
CA SER A 152 -20.02 -24.79 5.07
C SER A 152 -18.84 -25.49 5.75
N ALA A 153 -18.67 -25.24 7.05
CA ALA A 153 -17.62 -25.87 7.86
C ALA A 153 -17.76 -27.40 7.98
N ALA A 154 -18.95 -27.96 7.67
CA ALA A 154 -19.21 -29.38 7.81
C ALA A 154 -18.48 -30.24 6.78
N SER A 155 -18.03 -29.67 5.66
CA SER A 155 -17.37 -30.39 4.56
C SER A 155 -15.84 -30.40 4.66
N GLU A 156 -15.22 -29.51 5.48
CA GLU A 156 -13.78 -29.33 5.55
C GLU A 156 -13.25 -29.10 6.99
N LYS A 157 -12.04 -29.60 7.24
CA LYS A 157 -11.27 -29.19 8.44
C LYS A 157 -10.60 -27.85 8.18
N LEU A 158 -11.31 -26.79 8.43
CA LEU A 158 -10.82 -25.42 8.27
C LEU A 158 -9.56 -25.17 9.11
N LYS A 159 -8.66 -24.36 8.59
CA LYS A 159 -7.42 -23.95 9.26
C LYS A 159 -7.31 -22.45 9.25
N PRO A 160 -7.93 -21.75 10.20
CA PRO A 160 -7.81 -20.30 10.29
C PRO A 160 -6.36 -19.86 10.40
N VAL A 161 -6.03 -18.76 9.72
CA VAL A 161 -4.73 -18.11 9.84
C VAL A 161 -4.80 -17.00 10.89
N PRO A 162 -3.77 -16.81 11.72
CA PRO A 162 -3.79 -15.75 12.71
C PRO A 162 -3.70 -14.38 12.04
N LEU A 163 -4.54 -13.45 12.50
CA LEU A 163 -4.50 -12.06 12.08
C LEU A 163 -3.56 -11.27 13.00
N GLY A 164 -2.58 -10.60 12.41
CA GLY A 164 -1.64 -9.74 13.09
C GLY A 164 -2.18 -8.33 13.33
N ASN A 165 -1.28 -7.35 13.39
CA ASN A 165 -1.58 -5.94 13.60
C ASN A 165 -0.83 -5.08 12.58
N SER A 166 -1.55 -4.46 11.65
CA SER A 166 -0.94 -3.63 10.60
C SER A 166 -0.42 -2.29 11.10
N SER A 167 -0.89 -1.80 12.26
CA SER A 167 -0.40 -0.55 12.84
C SER A 167 1.02 -0.65 13.41
N GLN A 168 1.54 -1.88 13.60
CA GLN A 168 2.88 -2.14 14.10
C GLN A 168 3.90 -2.42 12.99
N VAL A 169 3.44 -2.53 11.74
CA VAL A 169 4.29 -2.82 10.59
C VAL A 169 5.28 -1.69 10.31
N ARG A 170 6.53 -2.06 10.03
CA ARG A 170 7.62 -1.13 9.74
C ARG A 170 8.27 -1.43 8.40
N VAL A 171 8.74 -0.38 7.76
CA VAL A 171 9.55 -0.49 6.54
C VAL A 171 10.80 -1.32 6.81
N GLY A 172 11.11 -2.25 5.89
CA GLY A 172 12.23 -3.18 5.98
C GLY A 172 11.90 -4.52 6.64
N GLU A 173 10.70 -4.70 7.22
CA GLU A 173 10.27 -6.00 7.74
C GLU A 173 10.07 -7.01 6.61
N SER A 174 10.58 -8.23 6.79
CA SER A 174 10.42 -9.32 5.83
C SER A 174 8.97 -9.80 5.80
N VAL A 175 8.45 -10.05 4.60
CA VAL A 175 7.08 -10.50 4.38
C VAL A 175 7.01 -11.67 3.40
N ALA A 176 5.96 -12.48 3.55
CA ALA A 176 5.63 -13.58 2.67
C ALA A 176 4.19 -13.44 2.16
N ALA A 177 4.01 -13.31 0.86
CA ALA A 177 2.72 -13.36 0.21
C ALA A 177 2.43 -14.79 -0.24
N ILE A 178 1.27 -15.32 0.11
CA ILE A 178 0.81 -16.63 -0.38
C ILE A 178 -0.49 -16.43 -1.15
N GLY A 179 -0.58 -17.09 -2.31
CA GLY A 179 -1.76 -16.99 -3.16
C GLY A 179 -1.82 -18.10 -4.19
N SER A 180 -2.74 -17.96 -5.14
CA SER A 180 -3.02 -18.96 -6.16
C SER A 180 -2.97 -18.32 -7.56
N PRO A 181 -1.78 -17.86 -8.01
CA PRO A 181 -1.65 -17.27 -9.34
C PRO A 181 -2.07 -18.27 -10.40
N PHE A 182 -2.79 -17.78 -11.41
CA PHE A 182 -3.32 -18.61 -12.52
C PHE A 182 -4.22 -19.77 -12.05
N LEU A 183 -4.87 -19.64 -10.89
CA LEU A 183 -5.69 -20.69 -10.25
C LEU A 183 -4.87 -21.92 -9.82
N GLU A 184 -3.55 -21.85 -9.84
CA GLU A 184 -2.66 -22.86 -9.27
C GLU A 184 -2.43 -22.59 -7.79
N ALA A 185 -2.87 -23.51 -6.95
CA ALA A 185 -2.82 -23.34 -5.50
C ALA A 185 -1.39 -23.29 -4.97
N GLY A 186 -1.12 -22.34 -4.08
CA GLY A 186 0.03 -22.43 -3.19
C GLY A 186 1.33 -21.79 -3.66
N SER A 187 1.29 -20.70 -4.41
CA SER A 187 2.52 -19.93 -4.70
C SER A 187 2.94 -19.07 -3.53
N LEU A 188 4.24 -19.08 -3.23
CA LEU A 188 4.90 -18.24 -2.22
C LEU A 188 5.74 -17.17 -2.92
N SER A 189 5.55 -15.93 -2.53
CA SER A 189 6.42 -14.81 -2.88
C SER A 189 6.97 -14.15 -1.61
N VAL A 190 8.23 -13.74 -1.63
CA VAL A 190 8.94 -13.18 -0.48
C VAL A 190 9.50 -11.81 -0.85
N GLY A 191 9.42 -10.89 0.08
CA GLY A 191 9.95 -9.54 -0.05
C GLY A 191 10.05 -8.84 1.30
N VAL A 192 10.06 -7.52 1.25
CA VAL A 192 10.03 -6.66 2.42
C VAL A 192 8.90 -5.65 2.33
N VAL A 193 8.54 -5.05 3.45
CA VAL A 193 7.73 -3.85 3.48
C VAL A 193 8.56 -2.69 2.91
N SER A 194 8.20 -2.20 1.73
CA SER A 194 8.92 -1.11 1.05
C SER A 194 8.47 0.27 1.53
N ALA A 195 7.18 0.41 1.87
CA ALA A 195 6.60 1.62 2.46
C ALA A 195 5.30 1.29 3.20
N ILE A 196 4.88 2.20 4.07
CA ILE A 196 3.60 2.16 4.79
C ILE A 196 2.83 3.46 4.52
N ASN A 197 1.55 3.48 4.89
CA ASN A 197 0.69 4.65 4.77
C ASN A 197 0.56 5.16 3.31
N ARG A 198 0.57 4.24 2.34
CA ARG A 198 0.29 4.58 0.94
C ARG A 198 -1.22 4.75 0.75
N SER A 199 -1.55 5.62 -0.17
CA SER A 199 -2.92 5.79 -0.67
C SER A 199 -3.08 4.94 -1.92
N LEU A 200 -4.02 4.00 -1.88
CA LEU A 200 -4.28 3.06 -2.95
C LEU A 200 -5.61 3.39 -3.61
N SER A 201 -5.64 3.56 -4.92
CA SER A 201 -6.89 3.82 -5.63
C SER A 201 -7.81 2.60 -5.57
N SER A 202 -9.02 2.75 -5.06
CA SER A 202 -10.07 1.74 -5.16
C SER A 202 -10.90 1.92 -6.42
N GLY A 203 -11.64 0.91 -6.82
CA GLY A 203 -12.60 0.98 -7.93
C GLY A 203 -13.75 1.98 -7.72
N THR A 204 -13.84 2.62 -6.55
CA THR A 204 -14.90 3.58 -6.21
C THR A 204 -14.52 5.03 -6.47
N GLY A 205 -13.29 5.31 -6.91
CA GLY A 205 -12.74 6.67 -6.99
C GLY A 205 -12.27 7.24 -5.65
N PHE A 206 -12.44 6.51 -4.55
CA PHE A 206 -11.86 6.81 -3.25
C PHE A 206 -10.53 6.08 -3.09
N ALA A 207 -9.69 6.58 -2.19
CA ALA A 207 -8.43 5.95 -1.88
C ALA A 207 -8.56 5.04 -0.65
N ILE A 208 -7.98 3.84 -0.72
CA ILE A 208 -7.78 2.96 0.43
C ILE A 208 -6.60 3.54 1.22
N PRO A 209 -6.82 3.99 2.47
CA PRO A 209 -5.76 4.60 3.26
C PRO A 209 -4.85 3.54 3.89
N GLY A 210 -3.61 3.94 4.17
CA GLY A 210 -2.70 3.15 4.98
C GLY A 210 -2.13 1.92 4.29
N ALA A 211 -2.30 1.76 2.97
CA ALA A 211 -1.83 0.58 2.24
C ALA A 211 -0.35 0.29 2.49
N ILE A 212 -0.03 -1.00 2.62
CA ILE A 212 1.32 -1.52 2.78
C ILE A 212 1.89 -1.77 1.39
N GLN A 213 3.02 -1.14 1.07
CA GLN A 213 3.77 -1.40 -0.15
C GLN A 213 4.84 -2.47 0.11
N THR A 214 5.00 -3.42 -0.81
CA THR A 214 6.01 -4.48 -0.74
C THR A 214 6.64 -4.72 -2.11
N ASP A 215 7.87 -5.24 -2.14
CA ASP A 215 8.53 -5.76 -3.33
C ASP A 215 8.31 -7.27 -3.52
N ALA A 216 7.60 -7.94 -2.59
CA ALA A 216 7.11 -9.28 -2.84
C ALA A 216 6.25 -9.27 -4.12
N ALA A 217 6.49 -10.21 -5.02
CA ALA A 217 5.80 -10.24 -6.30
C ALA A 217 4.30 -10.52 -6.11
N ILE A 218 3.47 -9.49 -6.28
CA ILE A 218 2.02 -9.57 -6.29
C ILE A 218 1.55 -9.52 -7.74
N ASN A 219 0.95 -10.61 -8.21
CA ASN A 219 0.48 -10.78 -9.58
C ASN A 219 -0.98 -11.27 -9.58
N HIS A 220 -1.58 -11.33 -10.76
CA HIS A 220 -2.92 -11.91 -10.96
C HIS A 220 -3.03 -13.28 -10.29
N GLY A 221 -4.04 -13.43 -9.43
CA GLY A 221 -4.29 -14.61 -8.61
C GLY A 221 -3.78 -14.53 -7.17
N ASN A 222 -2.81 -13.67 -6.85
CA ASN A 222 -2.43 -13.43 -5.46
C ASN A 222 -3.38 -12.46 -4.75
N SER A 223 -4.16 -11.66 -5.51
CA SER A 223 -5.16 -10.73 -4.96
C SER A 223 -6.15 -11.47 -4.06
N GLY A 224 -6.44 -10.91 -2.90
CA GLY A 224 -7.27 -11.51 -1.86
C GLY A 224 -6.53 -12.47 -0.93
N GLY A 225 -5.32 -12.92 -1.29
CA GLY A 225 -4.47 -13.74 -0.45
C GLY A 225 -3.78 -12.96 0.67
N PRO A 226 -3.27 -13.65 1.69
CA PRO A 226 -2.63 -13.02 2.85
C PRO A 226 -1.20 -12.57 2.55
N LEU A 227 -0.81 -11.43 3.15
CA LEU A 227 0.56 -11.00 3.36
C LEU A 227 0.94 -11.31 4.81
N PHE A 228 1.93 -12.17 5.02
CA PHE A 228 2.38 -12.62 6.34
C PHE A 228 3.63 -11.87 6.82
N ASN A 229 3.69 -11.61 8.12
CA ASN A 229 4.90 -11.17 8.82
C ASN A 229 5.80 -12.38 9.19
N ALA A 230 6.93 -12.13 9.86
CA ALA A 230 7.86 -13.16 10.30
C ALA A 230 7.27 -14.15 11.33
N ALA A 231 6.24 -13.78 12.08
CA ALA A 231 5.51 -14.67 12.99
C ALA A 231 4.47 -15.55 12.26
N GLY A 232 4.30 -15.38 10.94
CA GLY A 232 3.28 -16.05 10.17
C GLY A 232 1.87 -15.56 10.50
N GLU A 233 1.74 -14.30 10.88
CA GLU A 233 0.46 -13.61 11.09
C GLU A 233 0.16 -12.71 9.89
N VAL A 234 -1.10 -12.63 9.50
CA VAL A 234 -1.55 -11.79 8.38
C VAL A 234 -1.51 -10.33 8.78
N ILE A 235 -0.71 -9.52 8.06
CA ILE A 235 -0.62 -8.07 8.24
C ILE A 235 -1.37 -7.28 7.14
N GLY A 236 -1.76 -7.95 6.06
CA GLY A 236 -2.52 -7.33 4.99
C GLY A 236 -3.13 -8.34 4.02
N ILE A 237 -4.05 -7.87 3.18
CA ILE A 237 -4.62 -8.61 2.06
C ILE A 237 -3.94 -8.13 0.79
N ASN A 238 -3.25 -9.02 0.07
CA ASN A 238 -2.61 -8.68 -1.19
C ASN A 238 -3.63 -8.10 -2.17
N ALA A 239 -3.35 -6.93 -2.70
CA ALA A 239 -4.17 -6.28 -3.71
C ALA A 239 -3.28 -5.93 -4.91
N GLN A 240 -3.63 -6.49 -6.07
CA GLN A 240 -2.96 -6.08 -7.29
C GLN A 240 -3.53 -4.76 -7.77
N ILE A 241 -2.68 -3.75 -7.86
CA ILE A 241 -3.03 -2.51 -8.55
C ILE A 241 -2.63 -2.65 -10.01
N GLN A 242 -3.51 -2.20 -10.89
CA GLN A 242 -3.13 -2.00 -12.28
C GLN A 242 -2.05 -0.91 -12.34
N THR A 243 -0.82 -1.31 -12.63
CA THR A 243 0.20 -0.37 -13.05
C THR A 243 -0.06 0.00 -14.51
N THR A 244 0.26 1.22 -14.90
CA THR A 244 0.15 1.69 -16.31
C THR A 244 0.93 0.84 -17.30
N SER A 245 1.85 -0.02 -16.84
CA SER A 245 2.66 -0.95 -17.63
C SER A 245 2.09 -2.37 -17.70
N GLY A 246 1.04 -2.72 -16.93
CA GLY A 246 0.42 -4.05 -16.92
C GLY A 246 1.27 -5.17 -16.31
N GLY A 247 2.46 -4.88 -15.77
CA GLY A 247 3.36 -5.82 -15.11
C GLY A 247 3.69 -5.40 -13.68
N GLY A 248 3.84 -6.36 -12.79
CA GLY A 248 4.33 -6.13 -11.43
C GLY A 248 5.83 -5.81 -11.44
N GLU A 249 6.20 -4.55 -11.65
CA GLU A 249 7.59 -4.08 -11.69
C GLU A 249 8.24 -4.02 -10.28
N GLY A 250 8.04 -5.04 -9.43
CA GLY A 250 8.59 -5.05 -8.07
C GLY A 250 7.87 -4.11 -7.10
N VAL A 251 6.64 -3.69 -7.41
CA VAL A 251 5.79 -2.89 -6.54
C VAL A 251 4.45 -3.60 -6.35
N GLY A 252 4.26 -4.17 -5.17
CA GLY A 252 3.00 -4.76 -4.72
C GLY A 252 2.38 -3.93 -3.62
N PHE A 253 1.08 -4.12 -3.40
CA PHE A 253 0.37 -3.46 -2.32
C PHE A 253 -0.51 -4.45 -1.57
N ALA A 254 -0.77 -4.13 -0.30
CA ALA A 254 -1.72 -4.89 0.50
C ALA A 254 -2.62 -3.95 1.31
N VAL A 255 -3.90 -4.30 1.38
CA VAL A 255 -4.87 -3.65 2.27
C VAL A 255 -4.51 -4.00 3.70
N PRO A 256 -4.37 -3.01 4.62
CA PRO A 256 -4.00 -3.28 6.00
C PRO A 256 -4.98 -4.21 6.71
N ILE A 257 -4.46 -5.18 7.48
CA ILE A 257 -5.35 -6.17 8.14
C ILE A 257 -6.27 -5.54 9.18
N ASP A 258 -5.87 -4.43 9.82
CA ASP A 258 -6.74 -3.76 10.79
C ASP A 258 -7.94 -3.09 10.11
N LEU A 259 -7.75 -2.52 8.90
CA LEU A 259 -8.84 -2.02 8.06
C LEU A 259 -9.76 -3.18 7.62
N ALA A 260 -9.16 -4.28 7.14
CA ALA A 260 -9.92 -5.46 6.73
C ALA A 260 -10.73 -6.08 7.89
N ARG A 261 -10.16 -6.10 9.10
CA ARG A 261 -10.86 -6.57 10.32
C ARG A 261 -12.06 -5.69 10.64
N HIS A 262 -11.92 -4.36 10.52
CA HIS A 262 -13.02 -3.43 10.72
C HIS A 262 -14.14 -3.64 9.70
N SER A 263 -13.80 -3.75 8.41
CA SER A 263 -14.77 -4.07 7.35
C SER A 263 -15.44 -5.43 7.61
N MET A 264 -14.66 -6.48 7.91
CA MET A 264 -15.19 -7.81 8.20
C MET A 264 -16.24 -7.79 9.32
N GLN A 265 -15.96 -7.06 10.40
CA GLN A 265 -16.87 -6.94 11.54
C GLN A 265 -18.23 -6.38 11.10
N GLN A 266 -18.24 -5.26 10.38
CA GLN A 266 -19.45 -4.65 9.86
C GLN A 266 -20.19 -5.55 8.85
N LEU A 267 -19.44 -6.22 7.95
CA LEU A 267 -20.02 -7.11 6.96
C LEU A 267 -20.71 -8.32 7.60
N VAL A 268 -20.10 -8.90 8.64
CA VAL A 268 -20.70 -10.04 9.37
C VAL A 268 -21.92 -9.62 10.17
N GLU A 269 -21.87 -8.45 10.83
CA GLU A 269 -22.95 -7.97 11.70
C GLU A 269 -24.12 -7.37 10.92
N HIS A 270 -23.84 -6.66 9.80
CA HIS A 270 -24.83 -5.84 9.12
C HIS A 270 -24.97 -6.14 7.61
N GLY A 271 -24.15 -7.02 7.04
CA GLY A 271 -24.11 -7.33 5.61
C GLY A 271 -23.54 -6.21 4.73
N LYS A 272 -23.15 -5.09 5.32
CA LYS A 272 -22.60 -3.92 4.61
C LYS A 272 -21.61 -3.16 5.50
N ALA A 273 -20.59 -2.55 4.89
CA ALA A 273 -19.73 -1.59 5.54
C ALA A 273 -20.30 -0.17 5.43
N SER A 274 -20.12 0.64 6.47
CA SER A 274 -20.57 2.03 6.52
C SER A 274 -19.44 2.91 7.03
N TYR A 275 -19.23 4.04 6.37
CA TYR A 275 -18.19 5.01 6.69
C TYR A 275 -18.80 6.37 7.01
N GLY A 276 -18.18 7.11 7.92
CA GLY A 276 -18.53 8.50 8.14
C GLY A 276 -18.14 9.32 6.91
N TRP A 277 -19.07 10.10 6.38
CA TRP A 277 -18.82 11.02 5.29
C TRP A 277 -18.88 12.45 5.81
N LEU A 278 -17.82 13.23 5.56
CA LEU A 278 -17.75 14.63 5.95
C LEU A 278 -18.21 15.57 4.84
N GLY A 279 -18.13 15.17 3.58
CA GLY A 279 -18.47 16.00 2.45
C GLY A 279 -17.41 17.09 2.20
N VAL A 280 -16.13 16.72 2.24
CA VAL A 280 -15.01 17.64 2.03
C VAL A 280 -14.02 17.10 1.01
N ARG A 281 -13.33 17.99 0.32
CA ARG A 281 -12.08 17.71 -0.38
C ARG A 281 -10.95 18.44 0.32
N LEU A 282 -9.86 17.73 0.55
CA LEU A 282 -8.76 18.15 1.39
C LEU A 282 -7.46 18.22 0.58
N SER A 283 -6.56 19.09 1.01
CA SER A 283 -5.18 19.15 0.56
C SER A 283 -4.25 19.06 1.78
N THR A 284 -3.16 18.29 1.64
CA THR A 284 -2.18 18.15 2.72
C THR A 284 -1.44 19.44 2.96
N VAL A 285 -1.39 19.88 4.21
CA VAL A 285 -0.52 20.98 4.64
C VAL A 285 0.87 20.44 4.92
N THR A 286 1.83 20.86 4.09
CA THR A 286 3.26 20.59 4.29
C THR A 286 3.95 21.83 4.89
N PRO A 287 5.14 21.69 5.51
CA PRO A 287 5.91 22.85 5.97
C PRO A 287 6.16 23.89 4.85
N ALA A 288 6.42 23.45 3.62
CA ALA A 288 6.63 24.34 2.47
C ALA A 288 5.38 25.16 2.12
N ILE A 289 4.19 24.52 2.15
CA ILE A 289 2.89 25.17 1.94
C ILE A 289 2.64 26.16 3.08
N ALA A 290 2.84 25.73 4.34
CA ALA A 290 2.63 26.57 5.50
C ALA A 290 3.53 27.82 5.48
N ASP A 291 4.79 27.68 5.12
CA ASP A 291 5.74 28.81 5.02
C ASP A 291 5.39 29.75 3.86
N ARG A 292 5.00 29.19 2.70
CA ARG A 292 4.64 29.99 1.51
C ARG A 292 3.41 30.86 1.74
N PHE A 293 2.40 30.35 2.46
CA PHE A 293 1.12 31.01 2.65
C PHE A 293 0.90 31.55 4.07
N GLY A 294 1.90 31.47 4.94
CA GLY A 294 1.84 31.98 6.30
C GLY A 294 0.81 31.28 7.19
N LEU A 295 0.58 29.96 6.96
CA LEU A 295 -0.39 29.20 7.74
C LEU A 295 0.07 29.05 9.20
N SER A 296 -0.89 29.02 10.12
CA SER A 296 -0.63 28.93 11.57
C SER A 296 -0.10 27.55 12.00
N VAL A 297 -0.28 26.53 11.17
CA VAL A 297 0.13 25.16 11.44
C VAL A 297 1.00 24.62 10.31
N LYS A 298 1.90 23.68 10.63
CA LYS A 298 2.85 23.09 9.66
C LYS A 298 2.37 21.79 9.06
N HIS A 299 1.33 21.19 9.66
CA HIS A 299 0.73 19.91 9.25
C HIS A 299 -0.78 19.95 9.46
N GLY A 300 -1.51 19.19 8.67
CA GLY A 300 -2.96 19.08 8.74
C GLY A 300 -3.57 18.88 7.36
N ALA A 301 -4.89 18.85 7.31
CA ALA A 301 -5.68 18.74 6.09
C ALA A 301 -6.46 20.05 5.87
N LEU A 302 -6.05 20.82 4.86
CA LEU A 302 -6.68 22.08 4.47
C LEU A 302 -7.91 21.83 3.62
N LEU A 303 -9.03 22.48 3.94
CA LEU A 303 -10.27 22.39 3.18
C LEU A 303 -10.15 23.13 1.83
N VAL A 304 -10.31 22.38 0.76
CA VAL A 304 -10.31 22.91 -0.63
C VAL A 304 -11.74 23.02 -1.16
N GLU A 305 -12.61 22.11 -0.73
CA GLU A 305 -14.04 22.09 -1.10
C GLU A 305 -14.88 21.53 0.04
N VAL A 306 -16.07 22.08 0.24
CA VAL A 306 -17.10 21.59 1.14
C VAL A 306 -18.35 21.36 0.31
N THR A 307 -18.94 20.18 0.41
CA THR A 307 -20.18 19.84 -0.29
C THR A 307 -21.36 20.57 0.35
N PRO A 308 -22.08 21.43 -0.41
CA PRO A 308 -23.23 22.14 0.12
C PRO A 308 -24.31 21.20 0.70
N GLY A 309 -24.82 21.50 1.90
CA GLY A 309 -25.77 20.66 2.61
C GLY A 309 -25.19 19.34 3.16
N GLY A 310 -23.87 19.19 3.12
CA GLY A 310 -23.16 18.07 3.73
C GLY A 310 -22.81 18.33 5.20
N PRO A 311 -22.35 17.29 5.93
CA PRO A 311 -22.06 17.41 7.36
C PRO A 311 -21.03 18.50 7.72
N ALA A 312 -20.04 18.71 6.87
CA ALA A 312 -19.03 19.76 7.06
C ALA A 312 -19.60 21.16 6.87
N ASP A 313 -20.52 21.34 5.90
CA ASP A 313 -21.23 22.59 5.67
C ASP A 313 -22.18 22.90 6.84
N ASP A 314 -22.96 21.92 7.27
CA ASP A 314 -23.85 22.03 8.44
C ASP A 314 -23.06 22.34 9.73
N ALA A 315 -21.83 21.84 9.86
CA ALA A 315 -20.93 22.16 10.97
C ALA A 315 -20.28 23.55 10.86
N GLY A 316 -20.47 24.25 9.73
CA GLY A 316 -19.94 25.59 9.47
C GLY A 316 -18.47 25.63 9.10
N LEU A 317 -17.90 24.51 8.63
CA LEU A 317 -16.52 24.48 8.10
C LEU A 317 -16.44 25.28 6.79
N LYS A 318 -15.36 26.01 6.62
CA LYS A 318 -15.21 26.97 5.51
C LYS A 318 -14.02 26.64 4.63
N VAL A 319 -14.23 26.75 3.35
CA VAL A 319 -13.15 26.83 2.36
C VAL A 319 -12.60 28.25 2.31
N GLY A 320 -11.34 28.40 1.96
CA GLY A 320 -10.73 29.71 1.71
C GLY A 320 -11.25 30.36 0.44
N GLY A 321 -10.77 31.58 0.17
CA GLY A 321 -11.12 32.38 -1.00
C GLY A 321 -10.66 31.76 -2.33
N ASP A 322 -9.73 32.43 -3.00
CA ASP A 322 -9.27 32.00 -4.31
C ASP A 322 -8.45 30.71 -4.28
N LEU A 323 -8.60 29.91 -5.34
CA LEU A 323 -7.80 28.70 -5.54
C LEU A 323 -6.43 29.11 -6.08
N GLU A 324 -5.39 28.78 -5.32
CA GLU A 324 -4.00 29.04 -5.70
C GLU A 324 -3.28 27.74 -6.04
N GLN A 325 -2.41 27.80 -7.05
CA GLN A 325 -1.56 26.67 -7.43
C GLN A 325 -0.17 26.85 -6.79
N PHE A 326 0.28 25.84 -6.05
CA PHE A 326 1.63 25.77 -5.53
C PHE A 326 2.22 24.39 -5.77
N GLN A 327 3.33 24.34 -6.53
CA GLN A 327 3.88 23.10 -7.05
C GLN A 327 2.81 22.34 -7.87
N ASP A 328 2.52 21.10 -7.55
CA ASP A 328 1.52 20.23 -8.18
C ASP A 328 0.17 20.23 -7.42
N THR A 329 0.02 21.09 -6.41
CA THR A 329 -1.11 21.09 -5.49
C THR A 329 -1.94 22.37 -5.63
N SER A 330 -3.28 22.21 -5.74
CA SER A 330 -4.24 23.32 -5.68
C SER A 330 -4.73 23.50 -4.25
N ILE A 331 -4.61 24.71 -3.70
CA ILE A 331 -4.98 25.02 -2.32
C ILE A 331 -5.80 26.31 -2.22
N ARG A 332 -6.50 26.47 -1.09
CA ARG A 332 -7.20 27.70 -0.70
C ARG A 332 -6.65 28.13 0.68
N PRO A 333 -5.65 29.02 0.72
CA PRO A 333 -4.83 29.25 1.93
C PRO A 333 -5.62 29.70 3.17
N ASP A 334 -6.73 30.41 2.95
CA ASP A 334 -7.57 30.98 4.02
C ASP A 334 -8.67 30.01 4.51
N GLY A 335 -8.65 28.75 4.07
CA GLY A 335 -9.60 27.72 4.49
C GLY A 335 -9.31 27.18 5.88
N ASP A 336 -10.31 26.51 6.46
CA ASP A 336 -10.13 25.79 7.72
C ASP A 336 -9.16 24.60 7.53
N ILE A 337 -8.38 24.33 8.56
CA ILE A 337 -7.42 23.23 8.56
C ILE A 337 -7.79 22.24 9.66
N ILE A 338 -8.04 21.00 9.27
CA ILE A 338 -8.29 19.91 10.22
C ILE A 338 -6.92 19.45 10.75
N THR A 339 -6.67 19.65 12.03
CA THR A 339 -5.42 19.27 12.71
C THR A 339 -5.54 18.03 13.56
N ALA A 340 -6.77 17.65 13.93
CA ALA A 340 -7.04 16.43 14.70
C ALA A 340 -8.46 15.92 14.45
N VAL A 341 -8.63 14.59 14.55
CA VAL A 341 -9.94 13.90 14.56
C VAL A 341 -9.98 13.02 15.80
N ASN A 342 -11.00 13.20 16.67
CA ASN A 342 -11.12 12.47 17.93
C ASN A 342 -9.86 12.51 18.81
N GLY A 343 -9.14 13.65 18.80
CA GLY A 343 -7.89 13.81 19.53
C GLY A 343 -6.64 13.21 18.87
N HIS A 344 -6.77 12.52 17.76
CA HIS A 344 -5.65 12.01 16.97
C HIS A 344 -5.20 13.07 15.96
N ALA A 345 -3.90 13.40 15.96
CA ALA A 345 -3.34 14.38 15.06
C ALA A 345 -3.48 13.95 13.58
N VAL A 346 -3.87 14.90 12.74
CA VAL A 346 -3.85 14.78 11.28
C VAL A 346 -2.54 15.38 10.78
N LEU A 347 -1.71 14.57 10.15
CA LEU A 347 -0.40 15.00 9.64
C LEU A 347 -0.41 15.31 8.13
N GLY A 348 -1.48 14.98 7.45
CA GLY A 348 -1.69 15.21 6.01
C GLY A 348 -2.26 14.02 5.31
#